data_071a4a410178f45d3c9c4666ab2044a9
#
_entry.id   071a4a410178f45d3c9c4666ab2044a9
#
_cell.length_a   1.000
_cell.length_b   1.000
_cell.length_c   1.000
_cell.angle_alpha   90.00
_cell.angle_beta   90.00
_cell.angle_gamma   90.00
#
_symmetry.space_group_name_H-M   'P 1'
#
loop_
_entity.id
_entity.type
_entity.pdbx_description
1 polymer ?
#
loop_
_entity_poly.entity_id
_entity_poly.type
_entity_poly.pdbx_seq_one_letter_code
_entity_poly.pdbx_strand_id
1 'polypeptide(L)'
;MSKAFTKESDDDDDDDVGALPPLPAGGKNYITPKGFERLKGELLELIDNERPKIVDIVHWAASNGDRSENGDYLYGKKRLREIDRRIRFLTKRLEIAEVVDPSVHAGSGQVYFGATVTYVDDEGVERTVTIMGVDEADSAQNQVSWIAPVSRALLKARVGDEVALPTPVGVRMLEILDVAYPEPGGES
;
A
#
# COMPACT_ATOMS: atom_id res chain seq x y z
N MET A 1 37.72 -2.68 42.09
CA MET A 1 37.03 -1.58 41.34
C MET A 1 36.41 -2.15 40.09
N SER A 2 35.14 -2.37 40.17
CA SER A 2 34.33 -2.92 39.06
C SER A 2 33.99 -1.82 38.08
N LYS A 3 34.50 -1.90 36.86
CA LYS A 3 33.99 -1.09 35.77
C LYS A 3 32.69 -1.69 35.29
N ALA A 4 31.58 -1.02 35.61
CA ALA A 4 30.30 -1.32 35.05
C ALA A 4 30.38 -1.03 33.52
N PHE A 5 30.32 -2.10 32.74
CA PHE A 5 30.11 -2.06 31.32
C PHE A 5 28.64 -1.68 31.14
N THR A 6 28.39 -0.41 30.85
CA THR A 6 27.06 0.04 30.45
C THR A 6 26.84 -0.51 29.06
N LYS A 7 26.07 -1.58 28.98
CA LYS A 7 25.49 -2.07 27.73
C LYS A 7 24.57 -0.95 27.23
N GLU A 8 24.98 -0.25 26.16
CA GLU A 8 24.05 0.52 25.38
C GLU A 8 22.97 -0.48 24.93
N SER A 9 21.83 -0.37 25.54
CA SER A 9 20.63 -0.99 25.01
C SER A 9 20.33 -0.24 23.71
N ASP A 10 20.71 -0.82 22.57
CA ASP A 10 19.95 -0.60 21.36
C ASP A 10 18.54 -1.07 21.72
N ASP A 11 17.71 -0.15 22.19
CA ASP A 11 16.29 -0.33 22.23
C ASP A 11 15.88 -0.52 20.75
N ASP A 12 15.84 -1.78 20.37
CA ASP A 12 15.12 -2.25 19.21
C ASP A 12 13.64 -1.92 19.44
N ASP A 13 13.26 -0.66 19.14
CA ASP A 13 11.89 -0.30 18.80
C ASP A 13 11.55 -0.96 17.45
N ASP A 14 11.60 -2.29 17.45
CA ASP A 14 11.34 -3.14 16.27
C ASP A 14 9.82 -3.34 16.04
N ASP A 15 8.98 -2.71 16.88
CA ASP A 15 7.54 -2.99 16.93
C ASP A 15 6.64 -1.90 16.33
N ASP A 16 7.16 -0.78 15.85
CA ASP A 16 6.34 0.19 15.11
C ASP A 16 6.67 0.21 13.62
N VAL A 17 6.55 -0.92 12.97
CA VAL A 17 6.14 -0.95 11.57
C VAL A 17 4.71 -0.41 11.61
N GLY A 18 4.53 0.90 11.39
CA GLY A 18 3.23 1.53 11.41
C GLY A 18 2.21 0.57 10.81
N ALA A 19 1.20 0.21 11.61
CA ALA A 19 0.35 -0.94 11.38
C ALA A 19 -0.10 -0.94 9.93
N LEU A 20 0.50 -1.82 9.13
CA LEU A 20 0.07 -2.07 7.77
C LEU A 20 -1.42 -2.29 7.80
N PRO A 21 -2.22 -1.71 6.90
CA PRO A 21 -3.61 -2.09 6.82
C PRO A 21 -3.67 -3.62 6.81
N PRO A 22 -4.29 -4.22 7.83
CA PRO A 22 -4.26 -5.67 7.97
C PRO A 22 -4.91 -6.29 6.75
N LEU A 23 -4.16 -7.13 6.05
CA LEU A 23 -4.79 -8.03 5.10
C LEU A 23 -5.71 -8.96 5.91
N PRO A 24 -6.89 -9.33 5.37
CA PRO A 24 -7.72 -10.33 6.00
C PRO A 24 -6.88 -11.56 6.34
N ALA A 25 -7.02 -12.12 7.52
CA ALA A 25 -6.28 -13.30 7.94
C ALA A 25 -6.48 -14.43 6.92
N GLY A 26 -5.39 -14.94 6.33
CA GLY A 26 -5.43 -15.89 5.21
C GLY A 26 -5.86 -15.27 3.88
N GLY A 27 -6.02 -13.96 3.80
CA GLY A 27 -6.40 -13.23 2.58
C GLY A 27 -5.21 -13.11 1.63
N LYS A 28 -5.54 -13.16 0.34
CA LYS A 28 -4.58 -12.91 -0.74
C LYS A 28 -4.29 -11.42 -0.84
N ASN A 29 -3.04 -11.07 -1.17
CA ASN A 29 -2.66 -9.69 -1.44
C ASN A 29 -2.79 -9.41 -2.94
N TYR A 30 -4.01 -9.12 -3.40
CA TYR A 30 -4.24 -8.78 -4.80
C TYR A 30 -3.60 -7.44 -5.16
N ILE A 31 -2.93 -7.42 -6.31
CA ILE A 31 -2.26 -6.25 -6.86
C ILE A 31 -2.32 -6.29 -8.39
N THR A 32 -2.42 -5.12 -9.02
CA THR A 32 -2.33 -5.03 -10.48
C THR A 32 -0.89 -5.26 -10.95
N PRO A 33 -0.66 -5.64 -12.23
CA PRO A 33 0.69 -5.73 -12.81
C PRO A 33 1.48 -4.43 -12.64
N LYS A 34 0.85 -3.28 -12.89
CA LYS A 34 1.46 -1.94 -12.73
C LYS A 34 1.82 -1.65 -11.27
N GLY A 35 0.94 -1.96 -10.34
CA GLY A 35 1.19 -1.81 -8.90
C GLY A 35 2.35 -2.68 -8.44
N PHE A 36 2.41 -3.93 -8.88
CA PHE A 36 3.51 -4.85 -8.58
C PHE A 36 4.85 -4.32 -9.07
N GLU A 37 4.94 -3.89 -10.33
CA GLU A 37 6.18 -3.35 -10.90
C GLU A 37 6.60 -2.05 -10.22
N ARG A 38 5.66 -1.20 -9.82
CA ARG A 38 5.94 0.02 -9.05
C ARG A 38 6.58 -0.30 -7.69
N LEU A 39 5.99 -1.22 -6.92
CA LEU A 39 6.54 -1.60 -5.60
C LEU A 39 7.89 -2.30 -5.73
N LYS A 40 8.05 -3.13 -6.75
CA LYS A 40 9.32 -3.79 -7.06
C LYS A 40 10.40 -2.79 -7.45
N GLY A 41 10.05 -1.80 -8.29
CA GLY A 41 10.96 -0.71 -8.67
C GLY A 41 11.40 0.11 -7.47
N GLU A 42 10.48 0.46 -6.55
CA GLU A 42 10.80 1.14 -5.28
C GLU A 42 11.77 0.30 -4.42
N LEU A 43 11.51 -1.00 -4.29
CA LEU A 43 12.38 -1.90 -3.53
C LEU A 43 13.81 -1.92 -4.09
N LEU A 44 13.95 -2.05 -5.41
CA LEU A 44 15.27 -2.06 -6.06
C LEU A 44 15.98 -0.70 -5.91
N GLU A 45 15.28 0.43 -6.06
CA GLU A 45 15.85 1.76 -5.86
C GLU A 45 16.37 1.95 -4.42
N LEU A 46 15.62 1.47 -3.43
CA LEU A 46 16.04 1.53 -2.04
C LEU A 46 17.30 0.68 -1.78
N ILE A 47 17.36 -0.54 -2.32
CA ILE A 47 18.47 -1.48 -2.11
C ILE A 47 19.73 -1.02 -2.87
N ASP A 48 19.59 -0.67 -4.13
CA ASP A 48 20.72 -0.48 -5.04
C ASP A 48 21.28 0.95 -5.00
N ASN A 49 20.45 1.94 -4.68
CA ASN A 49 20.84 3.34 -4.76
C ASN A 49 20.72 4.09 -3.43
N GLU A 50 19.55 4.12 -2.81
CA GLU A 50 19.33 5.00 -1.66
C GLU A 50 20.07 4.51 -0.42
N ARG A 51 19.95 3.21 -0.10
CA ARG A 51 20.61 2.62 1.07
C ARG A 51 22.13 2.75 1.03
N PRO A 52 22.85 2.41 -0.06
CA PRO A 52 24.29 2.59 -0.15
C PRO A 52 24.71 4.05 0.07
N LYS A 53 24.03 5.02 -0.52
CA LYS A 53 24.33 6.45 -0.33
C LYS A 53 24.23 6.88 1.14
N ILE A 54 23.20 6.41 1.85
CA ILE A 54 23.03 6.75 3.27
C ILE A 54 24.08 6.04 4.13
N VAL A 55 24.44 4.80 3.81
CA VAL A 55 25.55 4.07 4.49
C VAL A 55 26.85 4.84 4.36
N ASP A 56 27.17 5.36 3.17
CA ASP A 56 28.38 6.17 2.95
C ASP A 56 28.36 7.46 3.76
N ILE A 57 27.22 8.16 3.83
CA ILE A 57 27.04 9.37 4.66
C ILE A 57 27.24 9.04 6.13
N VAL A 58 26.66 7.97 6.64
CA VAL A 58 26.81 7.54 8.04
C VAL A 58 28.27 7.21 8.35
N HIS A 59 28.94 6.49 7.45
CA HIS A 59 30.34 6.14 7.60
C HIS A 59 31.24 7.37 7.65
N TRP A 60 31.04 8.31 6.71
CA TRP A 60 31.76 9.58 6.67
C TRP A 60 31.53 10.40 7.95
N ALA A 61 30.28 10.59 8.36
CA ALA A 61 29.92 11.33 9.56
C ALA A 61 30.51 10.70 10.83
N ALA A 62 30.52 9.37 10.94
CA ALA A 62 31.10 8.65 12.08
C ALA A 62 32.62 8.88 12.24
N SER A 63 33.34 9.21 11.16
CA SER A 63 34.76 9.49 11.18
C SER A 63 35.11 10.95 11.55
N ASN A 64 34.13 11.87 11.58
CA ASN A 64 34.30 13.30 11.68
C ASN A 64 33.98 13.91 13.08
N GLY A 65 34.05 13.14 14.17
CA GLY A 65 33.87 13.66 15.51
C GLY A 65 33.07 12.78 16.46
N ASP A 66 32.57 13.38 17.55
CA ASP A 66 31.74 12.65 18.53
C ASP A 66 30.40 12.31 17.91
N ARG A 67 30.10 11.00 17.90
CA ARG A 67 28.87 10.45 17.31
C ARG A 67 27.60 10.95 17.99
N SER A 68 27.66 11.23 19.29
CA SER A 68 26.51 11.66 20.07
C SER A 68 26.04 13.08 19.77
N GLU A 69 26.93 13.95 19.27
CA GLU A 69 26.64 15.35 18.93
C GLU A 69 26.68 15.63 17.42
N ASN A 70 26.97 14.60 16.61
CA ASN A 70 27.08 14.72 15.17
C ASN A 70 25.69 14.58 14.51
N GLY A 71 25.11 15.72 14.10
CA GLY A 71 23.78 15.78 13.50
C GLY A 71 23.66 14.95 12.22
N ASP A 72 24.69 14.92 11.39
CA ASP A 72 24.70 14.16 10.14
C ASP A 72 24.70 12.64 10.41
N TYR A 73 25.44 12.20 11.43
CA TYR A 73 25.47 10.82 11.87
C TYR A 73 24.11 10.37 12.40
N LEU A 74 23.48 11.15 13.29
CA LEU A 74 22.18 10.86 13.86
C LEU A 74 21.07 10.84 12.79
N TYR A 75 21.07 11.82 11.90
CA TYR A 75 20.15 11.89 10.77
C TYR A 75 20.32 10.69 9.84
N GLY A 76 21.53 10.37 9.46
CA GLY A 76 21.83 9.24 8.57
C GLY A 76 21.42 7.90 9.18
N LYS A 77 21.68 7.67 10.48
CA LYS A 77 21.23 6.47 11.18
C LYS A 77 19.70 6.36 11.23
N LYS A 78 19.01 7.46 11.51
CA LYS A 78 17.54 7.49 11.46
C LYS A 78 17.03 7.14 10.07
N ARG A 79 17.58 7.78 9.03
CA ARG A 79 17.17 7.52 7.63
C ARG A 79 17.44 6.07 7.22
N LEU A 80 18.57 5.50 7.63
CA LEU A 80 18.91 4.11 7.35
C LEU A 80 17.88 3.14 7.96
N ARG A 81 17.45 3.38 9.20
CA ARG A 81 16.38 2.58 9.83
C ARG A 81 15.05 2.68 9.08
N GLU A 82 14.68 3.87 8.60
CA GLU A 82 13.48 4.08 7.79
C GLU A 82 13.55 3.29 6.48
N ILE A 83 14.70 3.35 5.80
CA ILE A 83 14.94 2.60 4.55
C ILE A 83 14.86 1.09 4.81
N ASP A 84 15.53 0.58 5.83
CA ASP A 84 15.53 -0.85 6.16
C ASP A 84 14.13 -1.35 6.54
N ARG A 85 13.35 -0.52 7.25
CA ARG A 85 11.94 -0.80 7.55
C ARG A 85 11.11 -0.88 6.27
N ARG A 86 11.29 0.08 5.35
CA ARG A 86 10.57 0.10 4.07
C ARG A 86 10.94 -1.09 3.18
N ILE A 87 12.22 -1.46 3.13
CA ILE A 87 12.70 -2.66 2.41
C ILE A 87 12.02 -3.91 2.96
N ARG A 88 12.00 -4.12 4.29
CA ARG A 88 11.32 -5.27 4.90
C ARG A 88 9.84 -5.31 4.57
N PHE A 89 9.18 -4.15 4.60
CA PHE A 89 7.78 -4.03 4.23
C PHE A 89 7.53 -4.46 2.78
N LEU A 90 8.24 -3.84 1.82
CA LEU A 90 8.07 -4.12 0.40
C LEU A 90 8.37 -5.59 0.07
N THR A 91 9.43 -6.15 0.66
CA THR A 91 9.78 -7.56 0.49
C THR A 91 8.62 -8.47 0.91
N LYS A 92 8.09 -8.29 2.13
CA LYS A 92 6.96 -9.10 2.62
C LYS A 92 5.71 -8.95 1.76
N ARG A 93 5.40 -7.73 1.29
CA ARG A 93 4.21 -7.48 0.45
C ARG A 93 4.34 -8.12 -0.93
N LEU A 94 5.52 -8.04 -1.55
CA LEU A 94 5.78 -8.66 -2.84
C LEU A 94 5.81 -10.20 -2.77
N GLU A 95 6.33 -10.78 -1.68
CA GLU A 95 6.34 -12.24 -1.47
C GLU A 95 4.93 -12.85 -1.44
N ILE A 96 3.96 -12.14 -0.88
CA ILE A 96 2.58 -12.61 -0.76
C ILE A 96 1.65 -12.04 -1.84
N ALA A 97 2.19 -11.26 -2.78
CA ALA A 97 1.41 -10.61 -3.82
C ALA A 97 0.84 -11.64 -4.80
N GLU A 98 -0.44 -11.48 -5.12
CA GLU A 98 -1.11 -12.19 -6.22
C GLU A 98 -1.46 -11.18 -7.31
N VAL A 99 -0.71 -11.22 -8.41
CA VAL A 99 -0.90 -10.29 -9.51
C VAL A 99 -2.14 -10.67 -10.30
N VAL A 100 -3.07 -9.72 -10.41
CA VAL A 100 -4.33 -9.88 -11.15
C VAL A 100 -4.42 -8.78 -12.20
N ASP A 101 -4.51 -9.18 -13.47
CA ASP A 101 -4.73 -8.26 -14.58
C ASP A 101 -6.23 -7.95 -14.74
N PRO A 102 -6.69 -6.70 -14.48
CA PRO A 102 -8.09 -6.35 -14.60
C PRO A 102 -8.63 -6.44 -16.04
N SER A 103 -7.77 -6.33 -17.05
CA SER A 103 -8.17 -6.34 -18.46
C SER A 103 -8.81 -7.64 -18.90
N VAL A 104 -8.59 -8.74 -18.18
CA VAL A 104 -9.25 -10.03 -18.44
C VAL A 104 -10.77 -9.96 -18.29
N HIS A 105 -11.27 -8.93 -17.60
CA HIS A 105 -12.71 -8.68 -17.41
C HIS A 105 -13.25 -7.56 -18.30
N ALA A 106 -12.46 -7.09 -19.30
CA ALA A 106 -12.93 -6.10 -20.26
C ALA A 106 -14.26 -6.48 -20.89
N GLY A 107 -15.22 -5.57 -20.89
CA GLY A 107 -16.58 -5.80 -21.38
C GLY A 107 -17.49 -6.57 -20.40
N SER A 108 -17.02 -6.97 -19.23
CA SER A 108 -17.87 -7.55 -18.19
C SER A 108 -18.67 -6.47 -17.45
N GLY A 109 -19.99 -6.64 -17.36
CA GLY A 109 -20.86 -5.80 -16.52
C GLY A 109 -20.87 -6.22 -15.04
N GLN A 110 -19.98 -7.11 -14.61
CA GLN A 110 -19.86 -7.58 -13.24
C GLN A 110 -18.63 -7.00 -12.56
N VAL A 111 -18.75 -6.66 -11.29
CA VAL A 111 -17.67 -6.04 -10.49
C VAL A 111 -16.72 -7.09 -9.95
N TYR A 112 -15.48 -7.03 -10.40
CA TYR A 112 -14.33 -7.79 -9.91
C TYR A 112 -13.22 -6.84 -9.47
N PHE A 113 -12.10 -7.40 -8.98
CA PHE A 113 -10.89 -6.65 -8.68
C PHE A 113 -10.42 -5.86 -9.92
N GLY A 114 -10.04 -4.59 -9.72
CA GLY A 114 -9.62 -3.68 -10.78
C GLY A 114 -10.75 -3.01 -11.55
N ALA A 115 -12.03 -3.27 -11.20
CA ALA A 115 -13.16 -2.57 -11.81
C ALA A 115 -13.20 -1.10 -11.43
N THR A 116 -13.52 -0.25 -12.41
CA THR A 116 -13.98 1.13 -12.18
C THR A 116 -15.51 1.10 -12.18
N VAL A 117 -16.11 1.42 -11.04
CA VAL A 117 -17.54 1.32 -10.79
C VAL A 117 -18.13 2.71 -10.58
N THR A 118 -19.13 3.04 -11.36
CA THR A 118 -19.98 4.22 -11.13
C THR A 118 -21.28 3.78 -10.47
N TYR A 119 -21.59 4.39 -9.34
CA TYR A 119 -22.81 4.11 -8.57
C TYR A 119 -23.46 5.40 -8.08
N VAL A 120 -24.73 5.32 -7.76
CA VAL A 120 -25.50 6.39 -7.15
C VAL A 120 -26.04 5.92 -5.79
N ASP A 121 -25.98 6.78 -4.79
CA ASP A 121 -26.53 6.49 -3.46
C ASP A 121 -28.00 6.90 -3.34
N ASP A 122 -28.63 6.56 -2.20
CA ASP A 122 -30.03 6.86 -1.85
C ASP A 122 -30.32 8.37 -1.72
N GLU A 123 -29.29 9.22 -1.68
CA GLU A 123 -29.39 10.69 -1.73
C GLU A 123 -29.28 11.24 -3.17
N GLY A 124 -29.07 10.38 -4.16
CA GLY A 124 -28.90 10.75 -5.55
C GLY A 124 -27.47 11.25 -5.88
N VAL A 125 -26.50 11.00 -5.01
CA VAL A 125 -25.11 11.40 -5.26
C VAL A 125 -24.38 10.31 -6.05
N GLU A 126 -23.95 10.65 -7.25
CA GLU A 126 -23.16 9.76 -8.11
C GLU A 126 -21.68 9.81 -7.74
N ARG A 127 -21.03 8.65 -7.71
CA ARG A 127 -19.60 8.49 -7.44
C ARG A 127 -19.00 7.42 -8.34
N THR A 128 -17.73 7.64 -8.71
CA THR A 128 -16.94 6.65 -9.43
C THR A 128 -15.72 6.27 -8.61
N VAL A 129 -15.49 4.98 -8.42
CA VAL A 129 -14.33 4.43 -7.70
C VAL A 129 -13.69 3.30 -8.49
N THR A 130 -12.37 3.16 -8.37
CA THR A 130 -11.65 2.02 -8.95
C THR A 130 -11.16 1.12 -7.81
N ILE A 131 -11.49 -0.16 -7.87
CA ILE A 131 -11.15 -1.15 -6.84
C ILE A 131 -9.72 -1.66 -7.10
N MET A 132 -8.82 -1.36 -6.19
CA MET A 132 -7.38 -1.62 -6.32
C MET A 132 -6.83 -2.48 -5.17
N GLY A 133 -5.57 -2.87 -5.27
CA GLY A 133 -4.85 -3.52 -4.18
C GLY A 133 -4.64 -2.59 -2.97
N VAL A 134 -4.45 -3.20 -1.80
CA VAL A 134 -4.25 -2.46 -0.53
C VAL A 134 -3.02 -1.54 -0.61
N ASP A 135 -1.96 -2.00 -1.27
CA ASP A 135 -0.68 -1.31 -1.33
C ASP A 135 -0.56 -0.36 -2.53
N GLU A 136 -1.59 -0.26 -3.38
CA GLU A 136 -1.56 0.55 -4.60
C GLU A 136 -2.68 1.59 -4.70
N ALA A 137 -3.73 1.46 -3.90
CA ALA A 137 -4.88 2.36 -3.95
C ALA A 137 -4.49 3.80 -3.56
N ASP A 138 -4.84 4.74 -4.43
CA ASP A 138 -4.64 6.18 -4.23
C ASP A 138 -5.99 6.90 -4.16
N SER A 139 -6.35 7.38 -2.98
CA SER A 139 -7.61 8.09 -2.76
C SER A 139 -7.72 9.41 -3.55
N ALA A 140 -6.60 10.04 -3.89
CA ALA A 140 -6.59 11.24 -4.74
C ALA A 140 -7.03 10.95 -6.19
N GLN A 141 -6.93 9.68 -6.62
CA GLN A 141 -7.38 9.19 -7.91
C GLN A 141 -8.70 8.41 -7.83
N ASN A 142 -9.46 8.58 -6.75
CA ASN A 142 -10.69 7.81 -6.48
C ASN A 142 -10.47 6.28 -6.47
N GLN A 143 -9.27 5.84 -6.14
CA GLN A 143 -8.97 4.44 -5.97
C GLN A 143 -9.25 4.01 -4.53
N VAL A 144 -9.88 2.86 -4.38
CA VAL A 144 -10.25 2.28 -3.09
C VAL A 144 -9.70 0.88 -2.99
N SER A 145 -9.23 0.52 -1.80
CA SER A 145 -8.77 -0.84 -1.55
C SER A 145 -9.91 -1.85 -1.71
N TRP A 146 -9.64 -3.02 -2.28
CA TRP A 146 -10.62 -4.10 -2.42
C TRP A 146 -11.18 -4.61 -1.08
N ILE A 147 -10.50 -4.37 0.04
CA ILE A 147 -10.99 -4.70 1.39
C ILE A 147 -11.84 -3.60 2.02
N ALA A 148 -11.91 -2.42 1.41
CA ALA A 148 -12.73 -1.31 1.91
C ALA A 148 -14.22 -1.68 1.95
N PRO A 149 -15.01 -1.14 2.87
CA PRO A 149 -16.45 -1.46 2.97
C PRO A 149 -17.22 -1.25 1.66
N VAL A 150 -16.95 -0.16 0.94
CA VAL A 150 -17.58 0.11 -0.35
C VAL A 150 -17.21 -0.94 -1.39
N SER A 151 -15.94 -1.35 -1.47
CA SER A 151 -15.50 -2.39 -2.39
C SER A 151 -16.18 -3.73 -2.10
N ARG A 152 -16.28 -4.10 -0.80
CA ARG A 152 -16.95 -5.34 -0.38
C ARG A 152 -18.44 -5.34 -0.72
N ALA A 153 -19.11 -4.18 -0.67
CA ALA A 153 -20.51 -4.05 -1.07
C ALA A 153 -20.68 -4.21 -2.58
N LEU A 154 -19.75 -3.66 -3.38
CA LEU A 154 -19.83 -3.66 -4.85
C LEU A 154 -19.37 -4.96 -5.49
N LEU A 155 -18.35 -5.65 -4.92
CA LEU A 155 -17.76 -6.86 -5.50
C LEU A 155 -18.82 -7.95 -5.78
N LYS A 156 -18.73 -8.56 -6.98
CA LYS A 156 -19.62 -9.58 -7.53
C LYS A 156 -21.00 -9.09 -8.00
N ALA A 157 -21.39 -7.87 -7.67
CA ALA A 157 -22.61 -7.26 -8.18
C ALA A 157 -22.48 -6.90 -9.68
N ARG A 158 -23.58 -6.56 -10.30
CA ARG A 158 -23.67 -6.24 -11.73
C ARG A 158 -24.27 -4.86 -11.94
N VAL A 159 -24.08 -4.31 -13.13
CA VAL A 159 -24.81 -3.11 -13.57
C VAL A 159 -26.30 -3.29 -13.37
N GLY A 160 -26.95 -2.31 -12.73
CA GLY A 160 -28.37 -2.32 -12.36
C GLY A 160 -28.71 -2.98 -11.02
N ASP A 161 -27.74 -3.60 -10.35
CA ASP A 161 -27.96 -4.14 -9.00
C ASP A 161 -27.95 -3.04 -7.96
N GLU A 162 -28.78 -3.21 -6.92
CA GLU A 162 -28.72 -2.44 -5.67
C GLU A 162 -27.97 -3.25 -4.61
N VAL A 163 -27.00 -2.60 -3.96
CA VAL A 163 -26.21 -3.20 -2.89
C VAL A 163 -26.26 -2.36 -1.62
N ALA A 164 -26.18 -3.02 -0.46
CA ALA A 164 -26.21 -2.36 0.84
C ALA A 164 -24.78 -2.06 1.30
N LEU A 165 -24.49 -0.80 1.59
CA LEU A 165 -23.23 -0.33 2.20
C LEU A 165 -23.48 0.00 3.68
N PRO A 166 -22.97 -0.80 4.62
CA PRO A 166 -22.98 -0.44 6.04
C PRO A 166 -22.08 0.78 6.30
N THR A 167 -22.62 1.81 6.96
CA THR A 167 -21.89 2.99 7.38
C THR A 167 -22.07 3.21 8.89
N PRO A 168 -21.24 4.04 9.55
CA PRO A 168 -21.40 4.34 10.98
C PRO A 168 -22.74 4.98 11.33
N VAL A 169 -23.42 5.60 10.39
CA VAL A 169 -24.71 6.29 10.56
C VAL A 169 -25.91 5.48 10.04
N GLY A 170 -25.69 4.27 9.56
CA GLY A 170 -26.74 3.40 9.03
C GLY A 170 -26.34 2.71 7.73
N VAL A 171 -27.28 2.04 7.09
CA VAL A 171 -27.08 1.36 5.81
C VAL A 171 -27.48 2.31 4.69
N ARG A 172 -26.59 2.50 3.70
CA ARG A 172 -26.90 3.19 2.44
C ARG A 172 -27.12 2.17 1.33
N MET A 173 -28.09 2.43 0.49
CA MET A 173 -28.28 1.63 -0.73
C MET A 173 -27.53 2.30 -1.88
N LEU A 174 -26.81 1.49 -2.64
CA LEU A 174 -26.05 1.93 -3.81
C LEU A 174 -26.58 1.19 -5.04
N GLU A 175 -26.96 1.93 -6.06
CA GLU A 175 -27.31 1.38 -7.38
C GLU A 175 -26.10 1.47 -8.32
N ILE A 176 -25.72 0.35 -8.94
CA ILE A 176 -24.58 0.30 -9.86
C ILE A 176 -25.02 0.75 -11.23
N LEU A 177 -24.47 1.86 -11.70
CA LEU A 177 -24.80 2.48 -13.00
C LEU A 177 -23.93 1.96 -14.13
N ASP A 178 -22.62 1.79 -13.87
CA ASP A 178 -21.64 1.34 -14.86
C ASP A 178 -20.49 0.58 -14.23
N VAL A 179 -19.91 -0.34 -15.01
CA VAL A 179 -18.71 -1.13 -14.64
C VAL A 179 -17.76 -1.15 -15.83
N ALA A 180 -16.59 -0.56 -15.67
CA ALA A 180 -15.55 -0.47 -16.69
C ALA A 180 -14.25 -1.16 -16.23
N TYR A 181 -13.47 -1.60 -17.22
CA TYR A 181 -12.15 -2.19 -17.03
C TYR A 181 -11.16 -1.58 -18.03
N PRO A 182 -9.84 -1.59 -17.75
CA PRO A 182 -8.85 -1.22 -18.74
C PRO A 182 -8.90 -2.16 -19.95
N GLU A 183 -8.59 -1.63 -21.11
CA GLU A 183 -8.48 -2.43 -22.33
C GLU A 183 -7.25 -3.34 -22.30
N PRO A 184 -7.33 -4.57 -22.85
CA PRO A 184 -6.18 -5.45 -22.98
C PRO A 184 -5.06 -4.79 -23.79
N GLY A 185 -3.86 -4.66 -23.21
CA GLY A 185 -2.69 -4.08 -23.89
C GLY A 185 -2.66 -2.55 -23.95
N GLY A 186 -3.59 -1.84 -23.31
CA GLY A 186 -3.52 -0.41 -23.11
C GLY A 186 -2.49 -0.05 -22.03
N GLU A 187 -1.42 0.63 -22.41
CA GLU A 187 -0.55 1.33 -21.44
C GLU A 187 -1.39 2.46 -20.80
N SER A 188 -1.59 2.36 -19.51
CA SER A 188 -2.24 3.39 -18.70
C SER A 188 -1.21 4.14 -17.88
#